data_6db0d9c00f4d665dd87f780f394b49f4
#
_entry.id   6db0d9c00f4d665dd87f780f394b49f4
#
_cell.length_a   1.000
_cell.length_b   1.000
_cell.length_c   1.000
_cell.angle_alpha   90.00
_cell.angle_beta   90.00
_cell.angle_gamma   90.00
#
_symmetry.space_group_name_H-M   'P 1'
#
loop_
_entity.id
_entity.type
_entity.pdbx_description
1 polymer ?
#
loop_
_entity_poly.entity_id
_entity_poly.type
_entity_poly.pdbx_seq_one_letter_code
_entity_poly.pdbx_strand_id
1 'polypeptide(L)'
;KMKEEGGMHVRFELHEEMTVKSDRLTPGETLRIHLPLPVVGAQVKSAALLSTSHPAAFIAPADEPQRTVYFELPYEPGMTVSAELAYEIEAPYCQPHAREVLAEQPTFDTEEMPPHVVFTPYLRALAKEIVGDETNALLKARKIYDFITTQAVYRFMPPYLTVTNIPEYFLSGLRGDCGVQAITFVTLCRLCGVPAQWQSGLYTKPDSAGHH
;
A
#
# COMPACT_ATOMS: atom_id res chain seq x y z
N LYS A 1 -23.94 -8.38 -7.66
CA LYS A 1 -23.33 -9.57 -7.04
C LYS A 1 -22.88 -9.25 -5.61
N MET A 2 -21.78 -8.50 -5.41
CA MET A 2 -21.23 -8.17 -4.07
C MET A 2 -22.30 -7.55 -3.13
N LYS A 3 -23.15 -6.63 -3.64
CA LYS A 3 -24.25 -6.03 -2.89
C LYS A 3 -25.33 -7.03 -2.48
N GLU A 4 -25.63 -8.01 -3.33
CA GLU A 4 -26.65 -9.04 -3.10
C GLU A 4 -26.16 -10.13 -2.15
N GLU A 5 -24.86 -10.45 -2.23
CA GLU A 5 -24.20 -11.48 -1.42
C GLU A 5 -23.66 -10.95 -0.07
N GLY A 6 -23.76 -9.64 0.17
CA GLY A 6 -23.27 -9.00 1.38
C GLY A 6 -21.75 -8.83 1.44
N GLY A 7 -21.02 -9.28 0.43
CA GLY A 7 -19.57 -9.20 0.39
C GLY A 7 -18.96 -10.04 -0.71
N MET A 8 -17.65 -10.18 -0.62
CA MET A 8 -16.86 -11.02 -1.54
C MET A 8 -15.85 -11.82 -0.71
N HIS A 9 -15.78 -13.13 -0.97
CA HIS A 9 -14.73 -14.00 -0.47
C HIS A 9 -14.00 -14.60 -1.68
N VAL A 10 -12.67 -14.39 -1.73
CA VAL A 10 -11.84 -14.85 -2.83
C VAL A 10 -10.52 -15.40 -2.28
N ARG A 11 -10.13 -16.56 -2.78
CA ARG A 11 -8.80 -17.14 -2.58
C ARG A 11 -7.95 -16.85 -3.80
N PHE A 12 -6.73 -16.37 -3.55
CA PHE A 12 -5.69 -16.17 -4.55
C PHE A 12 -4.55 -17.13 -4.32
N GLU A 13 -4.00 -17.65 -5.41
CA GLU A 13 -2.73 -18.35 -5.43
C GLU A 13 -1.81 -17.60 -6.37
N LEU A 14 -0.62 -17.25 -5.89
CA LEU A 14 0.33 -16.44 -6.60
C LEU A 14 1.67 -17.15 -6.68
N HIS A 15 2.32 -17.04 -7.83
CA HIS A 15 3.72 -17.32 -8.02
C HIS A 15 4.48 -15.99 -8.19
N GLU A 16 5.39 -15.73 -7.29
CA GLU A 16 6.31 -14.61 -7.35
C GLU A 16 7.68 -15.08 -7.79
N GLU A 17 8.24 -14.39 -8.78
CA GLU A 17 9.56 -14.73 -9.30
C GLU A 17 10.39 -13.48 -9.51
N MET A 18 11.64 -13.52 -9.08
CA MET A 18 12.63 -12.47 -9.31
C MET A 18 13.90 -13.05 -9.91
N THR A 19 14.22 -12.64 -11.13
CA THR A 19 15.51 -12.93 -11.77
C THR A 19 16.50 -11.82 -11.46
N VAL A 20 17.64 -12.17 -10.88
CA VAL A 20 18.70 -11.21 -10.57
C VAL A 20 19.47 -10.87 -11.85
N LYS A 21 19.36 -9.62 -12.29
CA LYS A 21 20.08 -9.10 -13.45
C LYS A 21 21.07 -8.02 -12.97
N SER A 22 22.34 -8.35 -12.97
CA SER A 22 23.39 -7.38 -12.63
C SER A 22 24.73 -7.77 -13.28
N ASP A 23 25.36 -6.78 -13.87
CA ASP A 23 26.73 -6.82 -14.36
C ASP A 23 27.76 -6.37 -13.31
N ARG A 24 27.29 -5.98 -12.12
CA ARG A 24 28.11 -5.44 -11.02
C ARG A 24 28.34 -6.41 -9.88
N LEU A 25 27.64 -7.54 -9.88
CA LEU A 25 27.75 -8.55 -8.84
C LEU A 25 28.80 -9.62 -9.20
N THR A 26 29.58 -10.01 -8.21
CA THR A 26 30.57 -11.07 -8.36
C THR A 26 29.97 -12.42 -7.96
N PRO A 27 30.15 -13.50 -8.74
CA PRO A 27 29.71 -14.82 -8.35
C PRO A 27 30.21 -15.21 -6.95
N GLY A 28 29.30 -15.70 -6.09
CA GLY A 28 29.57 -16.02 -4.70
C GLY A 28 29.35 -14.87 -3.72
N GLU A 29 29.12 -13.64 -4.20
CA GLU A 29 28.73 -12.51 -3.34
C GLU A 29 27.37 -12.77 -2.68
N THR A 30 27.25 -12.44 -1.39
CA THR A 30 26.02 -12.67 -0.64
C THR A 30 24.92 -11.70 -1.07
N LEU A 31 23.84 -12.23 -1.62
CA LEU A 31 22.61 -11.49 -1.89
C LEU A 31 21.63 -11.60 -0.73
N ARG A 32 20.97 -10.49 -0.46
CA ARG A 32 19.85 -10.37 0.48
C ARG A 32 18.60 -10.02 -0.29
N ILE A 33 17.66 -10.96 -0.33
CA ILE A 33 16.45 -10.86 -1.16
C ILE A 33 15.23 -10.93 -0.27
N HIS A 34 14.29 -10.02 -0.47
CA HIS A 34 13.00 -10.02 0.19
C HIS A 34 11.91 -10.14 -0.88
N LEU A 35 11.10 -11.21 -0.81
CA LEU A 35 9.86 -11.30 -1.56
C LEU A 35 8.70 -10.95 -0.64
N PRO A 36 7.77 -10.06 -1.06
CA PRO A 36 6.68 -9.62 -0.21
C PRO A 36 5.67 -10.74 0.03
N LEU A 37 5.09 -10.77 1.22
CA LEU A 37 4.02 -11.69 1.58
C LEU A 37 2.78 -10.90 2.03
N PRO A 38 1.56 -11.41 1.78
CA PRO A 38 0.35 -10.80 2.29
C PRO A 38 0.35 -10.73 3.82
N VAL A 39 -0.10 -9.59 4.35
CA VAL A 39 -0.27 -9.37 5.79
C VAL A 39 -1.69 -9.78 6.19
N VAL A 40 -1.82 -10.59 7.22
CA VAL A 40 -3.12 -10.95 7.79
C VAL A 40 -3.67 -9.76 8.57
N GLY A 41 -4.90 -9.38 8.30
CA GLY A 41 -5.52 -8.19 8.89
C GLY A 41 -7.02 -8.07 8.56
N ALA A 42 -7.49 -6.84 8.40
CA ALA A 42 -8.92 -6.58 8.25
C ALA A 42 -9.55 -7.27 7.03
N GLN A 43 -8.87 -7.29 5.89
CA GLN A 43 -9.38 -7.87 4.65
C GLN A 43 -8.76 -9.25 4.33
N VAL A 44 -7.49 -9.45 4.63
CA VAL A 44 -6.80 -10.72 4.40
C VAL A 44 -6.98 -11.61 5.62
N LYS A 45 -7.78 -12.66 5.51
CA LYS A 45 -8.13 -13.56 6.62
C LYS A 45 -7.12 -14.66 6.85
N SER A 46 -6.48 -15.11 5.79
CA SER A 46 -5.40 -16.11 5.85
C SER A 46 -4.35 -15.82 4.79
N ALA A 47 -3.10 -16.16 5.09
CA ALA A 47 -2.00 -16.08 4.14
C ALA A 47 -0.96 -17.15 4.45
N ALA A 48 -0.68 -18.02 3.49
CA ALA A 48 0.24 -19.14 3.60
C ALA A 48 1.35 -19.02 2.53
N LEU A 49 2.59 -19.22 2.94
CA LEU A 49 3.70 -19.50 2.03
C LEU A 49 3.65 -21.01 1.73
N LEU A 50 3.45 -21.38 0.48
CA LEU A 50 3.30 -22.76 0.05
C LEU A 50 4.64 -23.42 -0.25
N SER A 51 5.48 -22.73 -1.03
CA SER A 51 6.83 -23.21 -1.39
C SER A 51 7.77 -22.05 -1.68
N THR A 52 9.07 -22.35 -1.69
CA THR A 52 10.13 -21.43 -2.12
C THR A 52 11.17 -22.19 -2.94
N SER A 53 11.77 -21.51 -3.92
CA SER A 53 12.83 -22.11 -4.76
C SER A 53 14.14 -22.39 -3.99
N HIS A 54 14.37 -21.67 -2.90
CA HIS A 54 15.55 -21.78 -2.05
C HIS A 54 15.13 -21.80 -0.57
N PRO A 55 15.95 -22.35 0.34
CA PRO A 55 15.69 -22.26 1.76
C PRO A 55 15.56 -20.81 2.23
N ALA A 56 14.47 -20.48 2.88
CA ALA A 56 14.27 -19.15 3.47
C ALA A 56 15.17 -19.00 4.71
N ALA A 57 15.88 -17.89 4.81
CA ALA A 57 16.63 -17.53 6.01
C ALA A 57 15.70 -17.04 7.11
N PHE A 58 14.59 -16.36 6.75
CA PHE A 58 13.57 -15.89 7.68
C PHE A 58 12.22 -15.70 6.97
N ILE A 59 11.14 -15.98 7.69
CA ILE A 59 9.78 -15.70 7.25
C ILE A 59 9.16 -14.81 8.31
N ALA A 60 8.74 -13.59 7.92
CA ALA A 60 8.12 -12.64 8.84
C ALA A 60 6.77 -13.15 9.38
N PRO A 61 6.40 -12.82 10.62
CA PRO A 61 5.10 -13.14 11.21
C PRO A 61 3.93 -12.70 10.32
N ALA A 62 2.76 -13.31 10.53
CA ALA A 62 1.61 -13.09 9.65
C ALA A 62 1.05 -11.67 9.69
N ASP A 63 1.24 -10.98 10.80
CA ASP A 63 0.76 -9.63 11.12
C ASP A 63 1.85 -8.54 11.01
N GLU A 64 3.06 -8.91 10.56
CA GLU A 64 4.15 -7.94 10.37
C GLU A 64 3.79 -6.94 9.27
N PRO A 65 3.84 -5.60 9.51
CA PRO A 65 3.39 -4.58 8.55
C PRO A 65 4.07 -4.62 7.18
N GLN A 66 5.34 -5.04 7.13
CA GLN A 66 6.11 -5.23 5.89
C GLN A 66 6.54 -6.68 5.77
N ARG A 67 5.57 -7.58 5.78
CA ARG A 67 5.80 -9.01 5.76
C ARG A 67 6.53 -9.46 4.51
N THR A 68 7.62 -10.19 4.68
CA THR A 68 8.41 -10.77 3.59
C THR A 68 8.88 -12.17 3.93
N VAL A 69 9.22 -12.96 2.93
CA VAL A 69 10.16 -14.07 3.02
C VAL A 69 11.55 -13.56 2.64
N TYR A 70 12.53 -13.83 3.49
CA TYR A 70 13.90 -13.36 3.34
C TYR A 70 14.83 -14.51 2.98
N PHE A 71 15.70 -14.24 2.01
CA PHE A 71 16.74 -15.15 1.56
C PHE A 71 18.12 -14.51 1.68
N GLU A 72 19.09 -15.31 2.07
CA GLU A 72 20.50 -14.96 2.05
C GLU A 72 21.25 -16.02 1.25
N LEU A 73 21.65 -15.68 0.02
CA LEU A 73 22.10 -16.62 -1.00
C LEU A 73 23.39 -16.13 -1.66
N PRO A 74 24.32 -17.05 -2.02
CA PRO A 74 25.42 -16.68 -2.89
C PRO A 74 24.88 -16.35 -4.28
N TYR A 75 25.38 -15.25 -4.85
CA TYR A 75 24.99 -14.85 -6.21
C TYR A 75 25.53 -15.85 -7.25
N GLU A 76 24.65 -16.29 -8.12
CA GLU A 76 24.99 -17.00 -9.36
C GLU A 76 24.40 -16.22 -10.55
N PRO A 77 25.18 -16.08 -11.67
CA PRO A 77 24.68 -15.37 -12.85
C PRO A 77 23.39 -15.97 -13.39
N GLY A 78 22.35 -15.11 -13.50
CA GLY A 78 21.04 -15.50 -14.00
C GLY A 78 20.17 -16.25 -13.00
N MET A 79 20.57 -16.29 -11.72
CA MET A 79 19.75 -16.94 -10.68
C MET A 79 18.38 -16.33 -10.58
N THR A 80 17.41 -17.18 -10.28
CA THR A 80 16.01 -16.82 -10.05
C THR A 80 15.59 -17.29 -8.67
N VAL A 81 14.93 -16.42 -7.91
CA VAL A 81 14.35 -16.73 -6.61
C VAL A 81 12.85 -16.60 -6.71
N SER A 82 12.12 -17.61 -6.27
CA SER A 82 10.66 -17.62 -6.34
C SER A 82 10.01 -18.09 -5.04
N ALA A 83 8.75 -17.69 -4.87
CA ALA A 83 7.88 -18.12 -3.80
C ALA A 83 6.47 -18.38 -4.36
N GLU A 84 5.82 -19.43 -3.87
CA GLU A 84 4.41 -19.70 -4.09
C GLU A 84 3.65 -19.39 -2.81
N LEU A 85 2.58 -18.66 -2.93
CA LEU A 85 1.77 -18.23 -1.79
C LEU A 85 0.27 -18.30 -2.11
N ALA A 86 -0.52 -18.50 -1.06
CA ALA A 86 -1.96 -18.43 -1.13
C ALA A 86 -2.49 -17.52 -0.04
N TYR A 87 -3.54 -16.75 -0.34
CA TYR A 87 -4.23 -15.94 0.65
C TYR A 87 -5.71 -15.80 0.33
N GLU A 88 -6.48 -15.53 1.37
CA GLU A 88 -7.93 -15.36 1.28
C GLU A 88 -8.32 -13.94 1.69
N ILE A 89 -9.11 -13.30 0.82
CA ILE A 89 -9.69 -11.98 1.08
C ILE A 89 -11.17 -12.17 1.39
N GLU A 90 -11.59 -11.51 2.46
CA GLU A 90 -12.99 -11.29 2.78
C GLU A 90 -13.26 -9.80 2.81
N ALA A 91 -14.03 -9.31 1.84
CA ALA A 91 -14.40 -7.92 1.70
C ALA A 91 -15.91 -7.77 1.86
N PRO A 92 -16.42 -7.31 3.03
CA PRO A 92 -17.83 -7.05 3.21
C PRO A 92 -18.28 -5.91 2.28
N TYR A 93 -19.51 -6.03 1.76
CA TYR A 93 -20.12 -4.90 1.07
C TYR A 93 -20.44 -3.81 2.09
N CYS A 94 -19.85 -2.64 1.89
CA CYS A 94 -20.07 -1.49 2.75
C CYS A 94 -20.52 -0.29 1.91
N GLN A 95 -21.60 0.34 2.34
CA GLN A 95 -22.10 1.60 1.78
C GLN A 95 -22.25 2.59 2.92
N PRO A 96 -21.17 3.25 3.36
CA PRO A 96 -21.20 4.13 4.52
C PRO A 96 -22.03 5.38 4.22
N HIS A 97 -22.84 5.79 5.21
CA HIS A 97 -23.59 7.05 5.17
C HIS A 97 -23.07 8.01 6.24
N ALA A 98 -22.96 9.28 5.89
CA ALA A 98 -22.43 10.30 6.80
C ALA A 98 -23.16 10.34 8.16
N ARG A 99 -24.47 10.09 8.16
CA ARG A 99 -25.30 10.06 9.39
C ARG A 99 -24.96 8.89 10.34
N GLU A 100 -24.25 7.86 9.86
CA GLU A 100 -23.90 6.65 10.61
C GLU A 100 -22.46 6.73 11.16
N VAL A 101 -21.72 7.78 10.78
CA VAL A 101 -20.36 8.00 11.25
C VAL A 101 -20.38 8.48 12.68
N LEU A 102 -19.64 7.79 13.54
CA LEU A 102 -19.49 8.17 14.94
C LEU A 102 -18.80 9.55 15.04
N ALA A 103 -19.26 10.38 15.96
CA ALA A 103 -18.63 11.68 16.19
C ALA A 103 -17.19 11.52 16.73
N GLU A 104 -16.99 10.54 17.59
CA GLU A 104 -15.67 10.18 18.11
C GLU A 104 -15.00 9.16 17.17
N GLN A 105 -13.86 9.53 16.64
CA GLN A 105 -13.07 8.70 15.74
C GLN A 105 -11.93 8.02 16.49
N PRO A 106 -11.47 6.83 16.02
CA PRO A 106 -10.26 6.22 16.56
C PRO A 106 -9.05 7.15 16.48
N THR A 107 -8.14 7.01 17.41
CA THR A 107 -6.91 7.83 17.50
C THR A 107 -5.69 7.17 16.88
N PHE A 108 -5.78 5.89 16.47
CA PHE A 108 -4.69 5.22 15.75
C PHE A 108 -4.61 5.74 14.30
N ASP A 109 -3.46 5.62 13.68
CA ASP A 109 -3.21 6.07 12.29
C ASP A 109 -3.61 7.52 11.99
N THR A 110 -3.45 8.40 12.97
CA THR A 110 -3.68 9.86 12.87
C THR A 110 -2.43 10.69 13.06
N GLU A 111 -1.30 10.07 13.44
CA GLU A 111 -0.02 10.73 13.70
C GLU A 111 0.79 10.89 12.42
N GLU A 112 1.85 11.71 12.53
CA GLU A 112 2.89 11.80 11.52
C GLU A 112 3.65 10.48 11.39
N MET A 113 4.13 10.20 10.17
CA MET A 113 5.02 9.07 9.87
C MET A 113 6.10 9.53 8.89
N PRO A 114 7.19 10.13 9.40
CA PRO A 114 8.29 10.60 8.57
C PRO A 114 8.93 9.45 7.74
N PRO A 115 9.49 9.76 6.57
CA PRO A 115 9.76 11.12 6.07
C PRO A 115 8.61 11.75 5.27
N HIS A 116 7.59 11.01 4.86
CA HIS A 116 6.60 11.50 3.91
C HIS A 116 5.28 11.94 4.54
N VAL A 117 4.80 11.28 5.60
CA VAL A 117 3.59 11.70 6.30
C VAL A 117 3.98 12.71 7.38
N VAL A 118 4.14 13.97 7.00
CA VAL A 118 4.56 15.07 7.87
C VAL A 118 3.60 16.24 7.71
N PHE A 119 3.19 16.83 8.83
CA PHE A 119 2.17 17.88 8.88
C PHE A 119 2.78 19.29 8.81
N THR A 120 3.28 19.64 7.64
CA THR A 120 3.87 20.95 7.42
C THR A 120 2.86 22.10 7.50
N PRO A 121 3.28 23.35 7.72
CA PRO A 121 2.38 24.49 7.73
C PRO A 121 1.59 24.64 6.42
N TYR A 122 2.19 24.33 5.29
CA TYR A 122 1.52 24.35 3.98
C TYR A 122 0.40 23.32 3.91
N LEU A 123 0.67 22.06 4.30
CA LEU A 123 -0.33 20.99 4.30
C LEU A 123 -1.48 21.28 5.27
N ARG A 124 -1.20 21.88 6.43
CA ARG A 124 -2.22 22.30 7.39
C ARG A 124 -3.14 23.37 6.80
N ALA A 125 -2.59 24.38 6.14
CA ALA A 125 -3.38 25.43 5.51
C ALA A 125 -4.25 24.89 4.37
N LEU A 126 -3.69 24.06 3.51
CA LEU A 126 -4.41 23.44 2.40
C LEU A 126 -5.51 22.47 2.88
N ALA A 127 -5.24 21.65 3.87
CA ALA A 127 -6.24 20.76 4.45
C ALA A 127 -7.43 21.54 5.01
N LYS A 128 -7.18 22.66 5.70
CA LYS A 128 -8.23 23.56 6.19
C LYS A 128 -9.04 24.20 5.05
N GLU A 129 -8.39 24.58 3.97
CA GLU A 129 -9.04 25.11 2.77
C GLU A 129 -9.97 24.08 2.13
N ILE A 130 -9.49 22.83 1.95
CA ILE A 130 -10.27 21.75 1.34
C ILE A 130 -11.45 21.33 2.22
N VAL A 131 -11.21 21.12 3.50
CA VAL A 131 -12.20 20.56 4.43
C VAL A 131 -13.13 21.62 4.99
N GLY A 132 -12.63 22.85 5.22
CA GLY A 132 -13.37 23.93 5.87
C GLY A 132 -13.74 23.57 7.30
N ASP A 133 -15.00 23.83 7.65
CA ASP A 133 -15.57 23.58 8.99
C ASP A 133 -16.25 22.19 9.09
N GLU A 134 -16.00 21.29 8.13
CA GLU A 134 -16.59 19.95 8.15
C GLU A 134 -16.09 19.15 9.37
N THR A 135 -17.00 18.56 10.11
CA THR A 135 -16.69 17.77 11.31
C THR A 135 -16.81 16.26 11.09
N ASN A 136 -17.64 15.82 10.11
CA ASN A 136 -17.88 14.43 9.83
C ASN A 136 -16.68 13.78 9.12
N ALA A 137 -16.12 12.72 9.68
CA ALA A 137 -14.92 12.07 9.16
C ALA A 137 -15.07 11.55 7.71
N LEU A 138 -16.23 10.97 7.36
CA LEU A 138 -16.49 10.48 6.00
C LEU A 138 -16.56 11.64 4.99
N LEU A 139 -17.20 12.76 5.37
CA LEU A 139 -17.31 13.92 4.50
C LEU A 139 -15.98 14.65 4.36
N LYS A 140 -15.15 14.69 5.42
CA LYS A 140 -13.76 15.16 5.31
C LYS A 140 -12.97 14.35 4.30
N ALA A 141 -12.97 13.03 4.45
CA ALA A 141 -12.29 12.12 3.53
C ALA A 141 -12.82 12.28 2.09
N ARG A 142 -14.13 12.44 1.92
CA ARG A 142 -14.75 12.68 0.61
C ARG A 142 -14.28 13.98 -0.04
N LYS A 143 -14.23 15.08 0.69
CA LYS A 143 -13.71 16.36 0.17
C LYS A 143 -12.25 16.27 -0.26
N ILE A 144 -11.41 15.58 0.54
CA ILE A 144 -10.00 15.36 0.21
C ILE A 144 -9.87 14.47 -1.05
N TYR A 145 -10.66 13.41 -1.13
CA TYR A 145 -10.71 12.53 -2.30
C TYR A 145 -11.12 13.30 -3.56
N ASP A 146 -12.21 14.06 -3.49
CA ASP A 146 -12.71 14.85 -4.63
C ASP A 146 -11.67 15.88 -5.07
N PHE A 147 -11.01 16.56 -4.15
CA PHE A 147 -9.93 17.50 -4.45
C PHE A 147 -8.81 16.81 -5.25
N ILE A 148 -8.30 15.68 -4.76
CA ILE A 148 -7.21 14.96 -5.42
C ILE A 148 -7.67 14.45 -6.80
N THR A 149 -8.79 13.75 -6.87
CA THR A 149 -9.22 13.05 -8.08
C THR A 149 -9.71 13.96 -9.20
N THR A 150 -10.18 15.17 -8.86
CA THR A 150 -10.66 16.12 -9.88
C THR A 150 -9.56 17.06 -10.39
N GLN A 151 -8.48 17.25 -9.63
CA GLN A 151 -7.42 18.19 -9.99
C GLN A 151 -6.11 17.53 -10.38
N ALA A 152 -5.88 16.28 -9.96
CA ALA A 152 -4.64 15.57 -10.25
C ALA A 152 -4.57 15.07 -11.69
N VAL A 153 -3.38 15.19 -12.28
CA VAL A 153 -3.03 14.54 -13.54
C VAL A 153 -2.10 13.37 -13.24
N TYR A 154 -2.48 12.17 -13.68
CA TYR A 154 -1.64 10.99 -13.54
C TYR A 154 -0.35 11.14 -14.37
N ARG A 155 0.79 10.93 -13.73
CA ARG A 155 2.11 10.99 -14.37
C ARG A 155 3.10 10.07 -13.67
N PHE A 156 4.07 9.55 -14.42
CA PHE A 156 5.22 8.88 -13.84
C PHE A 156 5.99 9.78 -12.89
N MET A 157 6.42 9.19 -11.77
CA MET A 157 7.22 9.82 -10.75
C MET A 157 8.69 9.37 -10.83
N PRO A 158 9.64 10.23 -10.44
CA PRO A 158 10.98 9.75 -10.11
C PRO A 158 10.94 8.78 -8.93
N PRO A 159 12.00 8.00 -8.69
CA PRO A 159 12.06 7.13 -7.52
C PRO A 159 11.74 7.90 -6.23
N TYR A 160 10.82 7.41 -5.41
CA TYR A 160 10.31 8.12 -4.22
C TYR A 160 11.41 8.52 -3.24
N LEU A 161 12.50 7.73 -3.17
CA LEU A 161 13.67 8.04 -2.34
C LEU A 161 14.37 9.36 -2.71
N THR A 162 14.11 9.90 -3.91
CA THR A 162 14.67 11.20 -4.35
C THR A 162 13.79 12.38 -3.95
N VAL A 163 12.61 12.14 -3.37
CA VAL A 163 11.65 13.16 -2.97
C VAL A 163 11.64 13.29 -1.44
N THR A 164 11.93 14.47 -0.93
CA THR A 164 11.99 14.72 0.51
C THR A 164 10.64 14.64 1.19
N ASN A 165 9.60 15.23 0.58
CA ASN A 165 8.21 15.18 1.06
C ASN A 165 7.29 14.96 -0.14
N ILE A 166 6.73 13.76 -0.24
CA ILE A 166 5.89 13.36 -1.37
C ILE A 166 4.59 14.18 -1.45
N PRO A 167 3.81 14.41 -0.36
CA PRO A 167 2.62 15.25 -0.42
C PRO A 167 2.88 16.67 -0.92
N GLU A 168 3.90 17.34 -0.42
CA GLU A 168 4.23 18.70 -0.89
C GLU A 168 4.68 18.72 -2.35
N TYR A 169 5.51 17.75 -2.76
CA TYR A 169 5.91 17.60 -4.14
C TYR A 169 4.71 17.43 -5.07
N PHE A 170 3.79 16.55 -4.72
CA PHE A 170 2.57 16.33 -5.48
C PHE A 170 1.70 17.58 -5.56
N LEU A 171 1.42 18.20 -4.42
CA LEU A 171 0.50 19.33 -4.31
C LEU A 171 1.04 20.60 -4.98
N SER A 172 2.35 20.74 -5.13
CA SER A 172 2.96 21.85 -5.87
C SER A 172 2.66 21.83 -7.36
N GLY A 173 2.38 20.68 -7.94
CA GLY A 173 2.13 20.53 -9.38
C GLY A 173 0.90 19.70 -9.74
N LEU A 174 0.23 19.10 -8.76
CA LEU A 174 -0.92 18.21 -8.91
C LEU A 174 -0.69 17.11 -9.96
N ARG A 175 0.53 16.56 -9.98
CA ARG A 175 0.94 15.53 -10.94
C ARG A 175 1.68 14.42 -10.21
N GLY A 176 1.23 13.18 -10.40
CA GLY A 176 1.86 12.04 -9.77
C GLY A 176 1.16 10.72 -10.09
N ASP A 177 1.79 9.63 -9.73
CA ASP A 177 1.23 8.29 -9.85
C ASP A 177 0.26 7.95 -8.68
N CYS A 178 -0.27 6.74 -8.69
CA CYS A 178 -1.24 6.28 -7.68
C CYS A 178 -0.67 6.29 -6.26
N GLY A 179 0.60 5.91 -6.08
CA GLY A 179 1.24 5.87 -4.76
C GLY A 179 1.40 7.26 -4.16
N VAL A 180 1.81 8.23 -4.97
CA VAL A 180 1.94 9.63 -4.57
C VAL A 180 0.59 10.24 -4.18
N GLN A 181 -0.45 9.97 -4.97
CA GLN A 181 -1.81 10.41 -4.66
C GLN A 181 -2.33 9.76 -3.37
N ALA A 182 -2.07 8.46 -3.18
CA ALA A 182 -2.47 7.73 -1.98
C ALA A 182 -1.77 8.26 -0.72
N ILE A 183 -0.44 8.48 -0.75
CA ILE A 183 0.29 9.04 0.41
C ILE A 183 -0.23 10.45 0.73
N THR A 184 -0.52 11.27 -0.28
CA THR A 184 -1.10 12.59 -0.07
C THR A 184 -2.49 12.52 0.56
N PHE A 185 -3.34 11.62 0.07
CA PHE A 185 -4.66 11.39 0.66
C PHE A 185 -4.54 10.98 2.13
N VAL A 186 -3.69 10.00 2.45
CA VAL A 186 -3.44 9.54 3.83
C VAL A 186 -2.97 10.70 4.71
N THR A 187 -2.01 11.51 4.23
CA THR A 187 -1.46 12.62 5.01
C THR A 187 -2.51 13.67 5.32
N LEU A 188 -3.32 14.07 4.34
CA LEU A 188 -4.40 15.05 4.53
C LEU A 188 -5.52 14.50 5.43
N CYS A 189 -5.87 13.22 5.30
CA CYS A 189 -6.83 12.57 6.20
C CYS A 189 -6.34 12.58 7.65
N ARG A 190 -5.13 12.11 7.91
CA ARG A 190 -4.53 12.09 9.26
C ARG A 190 -4.48 13.48 9.87
N LEU A 191 -4.06 14.47 9.09
CA LEU A 191 -4.00 15.86 9.50
C LEU A 191 -5.38 16.42 9.92
N CYS A 192 -6.45 15.93 9.30
CA CYS A 192 -7.83 16.27 9.62
C CYS A 192 -8.45 15.38 10.73
N GLY A 193 -7.66 14.51 11.37
CA GLY A 193 -8.13 13.58 12.40
C GLY A 193 -8.96 12.42 11.86
N VAL A 194 -8.78 12.06 10.58
CA VAL A 194 -9.38 10.89 9.97
C VAL A 194 -8.32 9.80 9.91
N PRO A 195 -8.51 8.65 10.61
CA PRO A 195 -7.58 7.54 10.58
C PRO A 195 -7.36 7.04 9.16
N ALA A 196 -6.10 6.94 8.74
CA ALA A 196 -5.77 6.51 7.40
C ALA A 196 -4.42 5.80 7.34
N GLN A 197 -4.36 4.68 6.63
CA GLN A 197 -3.16 3.90 6.44
C GLN A 197 -2.88 3.70 4.95
N TRP A 198 -1.61 3.79 4.57
CA TRP A 198 -1.18 3.45 3.23
C TRP A 198 -0.95 1.95 3.11
N GLN A 199 -1.54 1.35 2.08
CA GLN A 199 -1.37 -0.06 1.78
C GLN A 199 -0.76 -0.21 0.39
N SER A 200 0.36 -0.90 0.31
CA SER A 200 0.93 -1.37 -0.96
C SER A 200 0.48 -2.80 -1.25
N GLY A 201 0.62 -3.20 -2.48
CA GLY A 201 0.28 -4.54 -2.91
C GLY A 201 0.98 -4.91 -4.21
N LEU A 202 0.79 -6.14 -4.62
CA LEU A 202 1.26 -6.63 -5.91
C LEU A 202 0.24 -6.28 -6.99
N TYR A 203 0.75 -5.82 -8.13
CA TYR A 203 -0.06 -5.62 -9.32
C TYR A 203 0.05 -6.85 -10.21
N THR A 204 -1.06 -7.54 -10.42
CA THR A 204 -1.17 -8.65 -11.36
C THR A 204 -1.93 -8.20 -12.60
N LYS A 205 -1.40 -8.49 -13.78
CA LYS A 205 -2.14 -8.29 -15.03
C LYS A 205 -3.09 -9.47 -15.24
N PRO A 206 -4.34 -9.22 -15.70
CA PRO A 206 -5.30 -10.31 -15.94
C PRO A 206 -4.82 -11.37 -16.93
N ASP A 207 -4.01 -10.99 -17.91
CA ASP A 207 -3.40 -11.86 -18.91
C ASP A 207 -2.17 -12.63 -18.40
N SER A 208 -1.62 -12.21 -17.27
CA SER A 208 -0.55 -12.91 -16.53
C SER A 208 -1.08 -13.63 -15.29
N ALA A 209 -2.36 -13.47 -14.96
CA ALA A 209 -3.04 -14.37 -14.06
C ALA A 209 -3.10 -15.73 -14.74
N GLY A 210 -2.23 -16.64 -14.32
CA GLY A 210 -2.09 -17.94 -14.95
C GLY A 210 -3.43 -18.65 -15.02
N HIS A 211 -3.75 -19.13 -16.16
CA HIS A 211 -4.78 -20.12 -16.35
C HIS A 211 -4.24 -21.43 -15.78
N HIS A 212 -4.39 -21.65 -14.49
CA HIS A 212 -4.07 -22.89 -13.80
C HIS A 212 -5.32 -23.58 -13.33
#